data_927ccca53f9620839e900c86b02c7a84
#
_entry.id   927ccca53f9620839e900c86b02c7a84
#
_cell.length_a   1.000
_cell.length_b   1.000
_cell.length_c   1.000
_cell.angle_alpha   90.00
_cell.angle_beta   90.00
_cell.angle_gamma   90.00
#
_symmetry.space_group_name_H-M   'P 1'
#
loop_
_entity.id
_entity.type
_entity.pdbx_description
1 polymer ?
#
loop_
_entity_poly.entity_id
_entity_poly.type
_entity_poly.pdbx_seq_one_letter_code
_entity_poly.pdbx_strand_id
1 'polypeptide(L)' 'MTIEQVAQPEMLRQFKERFNVLVEENKQLAARIKENEVTALKLQGAIEALEYYNPETM' A
#
# COMPACT_ATOMS: atom_id res chain seq x y z
N MET A 1 6.55 17.77 40.32
CA MET A 1 6.55 17.23 38.97
C MET A 1 5.87 15.87 38.94
N THR A 2 5.08 15.64 37.97
CA THR A 2 4.36 14.40 37.86
C THR A 2 5.01 13.45 36.84
N ILE A 3 4.67 12.20 36.92
CA ILE A 3 5.12 11.20 35.97
C ILE A 3 4.71 11.62 34.56
N GLU A 4 3.54 12.23 34.44
CA GLU A 4 3.05 12.68 33.13
C GLU A 4 3.98 13.67 32.46
N GLN A 5 4.57 14.60 33.23
CA GLN A 5 5.49 15.58 32.67
C GLN A 5 6.76 14.93 32.17
N VAL A 6 7.19 13.85 32.82
CA VAL A 6 8.36 13.11 32.37
C VAL A 6 8.03 12.25 31.16
N ALA A 7 6.85 11.63 31.17
CA ALA A 7 6.45 10.69 30.11
C ALA A 7 6.01 11.37 28.82
N GLN A 8 5.48 12.58 28.91
CA GLN A 8 4.91 13.26 27.74
C GLN A 8 5.89 13.45 26.59
N PRO A 9 7.12 13.95 26.83
CA PRO A 9 8.05 14.10 25.71
C PRO A 9 8.40 12.77 25.04
N GLU A 10 8.53 11.73 25.84
CA GLU A 10 8.83 10.40 25.31
C GLU A 10 7.67 9.85 24.52
N MET A 11 6.46 10.00 25.02
CA MET A 11 5.27 9.56 24.31
C MET A 11 5.09 10.31 23.00
N LEU A 12 5.34 11.62 23.03
CA LEU A 12 5.24 12.43 21.82
C LEU A 12 6.24 11.96 20.78
N ARG A 13 7.46 11.66 21.19
CA ARG A 13 8.47 11.16 20.28
C ARG A 13 8.06 9.84 19.64
N GLN A 14 7.57 8.92 20.46
CA GLN A 14 7.14 7.62 19.98
C GLN A 14 5.96 7.73 19.02
N PHE A 15 5.01 8.60 19.33
CA PHE A 15 3.86 8.79 18.47
C PHE A 15 4.25 9.39 17.13
N LYS A 16 5.18 10.33 17.14
CA LYS A 16 5.68 10.93 15.90
C LYS A 16 6.41 9.91 15.05
N GLU A 17 7.24 9.08 15.67
CA GLU A 17 7.94 8.03 14.94
C GLU A 17 6.96 7.07 14.30
N ARG A 18 5.96 6.65 15.07
CA ARG A 18 4.96 5.73 14.58
C ARG A 18 4.15 6.35 13.43
N PHE A 19 3.79 7.61 13.60
CA PHE A 19 3.09 8.33 12.55
C PHE A 19 3.90 8.36 11.26
N ASN A 20 5.18 8.67 11.37
CA ASN A 20 6.05 8.76 10.20
C ASN A 20 6.21 7.41 9.52
N VAL A 21 6.33 6.33 10.30
CA VAL A 21 6.43 4.99 9.74
C VAL A 21 5.15 4.64 8.96
N LEU A 22 4.00 4.94 9.52
CA LEU A 22 2.73 4.64 8.86
C LEU A 22 2.55 5.43 7.58
N VAL A 23 2.95 6.71 7.60
CA VAL A 23 2.89 7.53 6.40
C VAL A 23 3.78 6.96 5.30
N GLU A 24 4.98 6.54 5.66
CA GLU A 24 5.91 5.96 4.70
C GLU A 24 5.40 4.65 4.14
N GLU A 25 4.85 3.79 5.00
CA GLU A 25 4.24 2.54 4.56
C GLU A 25 3.11 2.80 3.58
N ASN A 26 2.29 3.79 3.88
CA ASN A 26 1.17 4.11 3.00
C ASN A 26 1.65 4.58 1.63
N LYS A 27 2.73 5.34 1.58
CA LYS A 27 3.31 5.74 0.29
C LYS A 27 3.77 4.54 -0.51
N GLN A 28 4.42 3.60 0.15
CA GLN A 28 4.90 2.38 -0.53
C GLN A 28 3.74 1.53 -1.00
N LEU A 29 2.70 1.41 -0.18
CA LEU A 29 1.52 0.66 -0.56
C LEU A 29 0.79 1.31 -1.73
N ALA A 30 0.70 2.64 -1.75
CA ALA A 30 0.07 3.35 -2.85
C ALA A 30 0.81 3.12 -4.16
N ALA A 31 2.15 3.15 -4.11
CA ALA A 31 2.97 2.86 -5.29
C ALA A 31 2.75 1.44 -5.77
N ARG A 32 2.65 0.49 -4.85
CA ARG A 32 2.43 -0.90 -5.18
C ARG A 32 1.06 -1.13 -5.79
N ILE A 33 0.05 -0.45 -5.26
CA ILE A 33 -1.29 -0.52 -5.84
C ILE A 33 -1.25 -0.05 -7.29
N LYS A 34 -0.55 1.04 -7.55
CA LYS A 34 -0.47 1.58 -8.90
C LYS A 34 0.23 0.60 -9.85
N GLU A 35 1.32 -0.01 -9.41
CA GLU A 35 2.00 -1.03 -10.19
C GLU A 35 1.09 -2.21 -10.49
N ASN A 36 0.34 -2.64 -9.48
CA ASN A 36 -0.57 -3.77 -9.63
C ASN A 36 -1.69 -3.45 -10.60
N GLU A 37 -2.20 -2.23 -10.57
CA GLU A 37 -3.23 -1.81 -11.50
C GLU A 37 -2.74 -1.89 -12.95
N VAL A 38 -1.52 -1.43 -13.20
CA VAL A 38 -0.94 -1.50 -14.54
C VAL A 38 -0.77 -2.96 -14.96
N THR A 39 -0.24 -3.78 -14.08
CA THR A 39 -0.04 -5.20 -14.38
C THR A 39 -1.38 -5.90 -14.63
N ALA A 40 -2.38 -5.57 -13.83
CA ALA A 40 -3.71 -6.16 -13.98
C ALA A 40 -4.31 -5.80 -15.32
N LEU A 41 -4.14 -4.57 -15.78
CA LEU A 41 -4.63 -4.15 -17.08
C LEU A 41 -3.95 -4.92 -18.22
N LYS A 42 -2.65 -5.13 -18.10
CA LYS A 42 -1.92 -5.92 -19.11
C LYS A 42 -2.41 -7.36 -19.15
N LEU A 43 -2.62 -7.94 -17.97
CA LEU A 43 -3.12 -9.30 -17.89
C LEU A 43 -4.54 -9.41 -18.43
N GLN A 44 -5.37 -8.42 -18.14
CA GLN A 44 -6.72 -8.37 -18.66
C GLN A 44 -6.71 -8.38 -20.18
N GLY A 45 -5.84 -7.56 -20.80
CA GLY A 45 -5.71 -7.54 -22.25
C GLY A 45 -5.24 -8.88 -22.81
N ALA A 46 -4.29 -9.52 -22.13
CA ALA A 46 -3.80 -10.83 -22.57
C ALA A 46 -4.90 -11.88 -22.46
N ILE A 47 -5.67 -11.86 -21.37
CA ILE A 47 -6.77 -12.78 -21.18
C ILE A 47 -7.80 -12.59 -22.30
N GLU A 48 -8.17 -11.36 -22.58
CA GLU A 48 -9.15 -11.06 -23.61
C GLU A 48 -8.67 -11.53 -25.00
N ALA A 49 -7.39 -11.34 -25.28
CA ALA A 49 -6.83 -11.79 -26.56
C ALA A 49 -6.90 -13.30 -26.69
N LEU A 50 -6.57 -14.03 -25.64
CA LEU A 50 -6.62 -15.49 -25.65
C LEU A 50 -8.05 -15.99 -25.76
N GLU A 51 -8.96 -15.33 -25.07
CA GLU A 51 -10.39 -15.67 -25.16
C GLU A 51 -10.91 -15.46 -26.56
N TYR A 52 -10.44 -14.44 -27.21
CA TYR A 52 -10.85 -14.16 -28.58
C TYR A 52 -10.42 -15.28 -29.54
N TYR A 53 -9.17 -15.78 -29.33
CA TYR A 53 -8.66 -16.85 -30.21
C TYR A 53 -9.24 -18.23 -29.90
N ASN A 54 -9.59 -18.49 -28.66
CA ASN A 54 -10.03 -19.81 -28.24
C ASN A 54 -11.31 -19.71 -27.42
N PRO A 55 -12.42 -19.23 -28.03
CA PRO A 55 -13.66 -19.05 -27.27
C PRO A 55 -14.26 -20.34 -26.75
N GLU A 56 -14.02 -21.49 -27.42
CA GLU A 56 -14.58 -22.73 -26.92
C GLU A 56 -13.86 -23.32 -25.74
N THR A 57 -12.71 -22.80 -25.36
CA THR A 57 -12.00 -23.26 -24.15
C THR A 57 -12.41 -22.49 -22.91
N MET A 58 -13.31 -21.59 -23.01
CA MET A 58 -13.73 -20.69 -21.94
C MET A 58 -14.82 -21.25 -21.05
#